data_6a015a0fd964dd7cce931f55b3e17b0f
#
_entry.id   6a015a0fd964dd7cce931f55b3e17b0f
#
_cell.length_a   1.000
_cell.length_b   1.000
_cell.length_c   1.000
_cell.angle_alpha   90.00
_cell.angle_beta   90.00
_cell.angle_gamma   90.00
#
_symmetry.space_group_name_H-M   'P 1'
#
loop_
_entity.id
_entity.type
_entity.pdbx_description
1 polymer ?
#
loop_
_entity_poly.entity_id
_entity_poly.type
_entity_poly.pdbx_seq_one_letter_code
_entity_poly.pdbx_strand_id
1 'polypeptide(L)'
;METDVLELSTQVNDEFTLMSLFFRADLVVKLVILMLFAASIFSWAIIIQKIKLFKKIKELSNNFDSVFWSGKSIKEIQKEFQDEEDFPVKSVFDEAVKEIKKSESEKSIASLPSRLDTVIESSIDLETEKLSSMFNYLATIGSTAPFIGLF
;
A
#
# COMPACT_ATOMS: atom_id res chain seq x y z
N MET A 1 -20.63 49.93 28.77
CA MET A 1 -19.41 49.17 29.09
C MET A 1 -19.49 47.70 28.69
N GLU A 2 -20.57 46.98 29.06
CA GLU A 2 -20.70 45.56 28.65
C GLU A 2 -20.92 45.35 27.15
N THR A 3 -21.65 46.23 26.50
CA THR A 3 -21.90 46.20 25.06
C THR A 3 -20.62 46.44 24.24
N ASP A 4 -19.75 47.34 24.71
CA ASP A 4 -18.48 47.63 24.01
C ASP A 4 -17.49 46.47 24.07
N VAL A 5 -17.49 45.71 25.17
CA VAL A 5 -16.62 44.51 25.34
C VAL A 5 -17.11 43.36 24.47
N LEU A 6 -18.42 43.21 24.30
CA LEU A 6 -19.01 42.19 23.42
C LEU A 6 -18.79 42.53 21.94
N GLU A 7 -18.88 43.79 21.53
CA GLU A 7 -18.57 44.18 20.16
C GLU A 7 -17.07 44.03 19.84
N LEU A 8 -16.16 44.37 20.78
CA LEU A 8 -14.75 44.14 20.59
C LEU A 8 -14.41 42.62 20.47
N SER A 9 -15.05 41.82 21.29
CA SER A 9 -14.81 40.35 21.24
C SER A 9 -15.35 39.69 19.95
N THR A 10 -16.42 40.25 19.38
CA THR A 10 -16.95 39.72 18.10
C THR A 10 -16.09 40.17 16.93
N GLN A 11 -15.57 41.40 16.94
CA GLN A 11 -14.68 41.90 15.88
C GLN A 11 -13.32 41.20 15.91
N VAL A 12 -12.78 40.87 17.09
CA VAL A 12 -11.53 40.12 17.21
C VAL A 12 -11.69 38.68 16.71
N ASN A 13 -12.86 38.04 16.88
CA ASN A 13 -13.11 36.70 16.37
C ASN A 13 -13.25 36.65 14.85
N ASP A 14 -13.79 37.69 14.20
CA ASP A 14 -13.91 37.73 12.73
C ASP A 14 -12.56 37.98 12.03
N GLU A 15 -11.63 38.70 12.67
CA GLU A 15 -10.31 38.97 12.11
C GLU A 15 -9.37 37.72 12.20
N PHE A 16 -9.60 36.79 13.12
CA PHE A 16 -8.82 35.58 13.31
C PHE A 16 -9.43 34.33 12.69
N THR A 17 -10.38 34.45 11.78
CA THR A 17 -10.87 33.28 11.04
C THR A 17 -9.75 32.72 10.17
N LEU A 18 -9.55 31.39 10.18
CA LEU A 18 -8.52 30.70 9.38
C LEU A 18 -8.53 31.12 7.91
N MET A 19 -9.72 31.48 7.39
CA MET A 19 -9.91 31.95 6.03
C MET A 19 -9.31 33.34 5.81
N SER A 20 -9.47 34.28 6.78
CA SER A 20 -8.88 35.63 6.70
C SER A 20 -7.36 35.59 6.78
N LEU A 21 -6.81 34.72 7.62
CA LEU A 21 -5.37 34.46 7.70
C LEU A 21 -4.82 33.89 6.39
N PHE A 22 -5.55 32.97 5.75
CA PHE A 22 -5.18 32.43 4.44
C PHE A 22 -5.16 33.50 3.34
N PHE A 23 -6.16 34.41 3.29
CA PHE A 23 -6.20 35.47 2.29
C PHE A 23 -5.11 36.52 2.50
N ARG A 24 -4.75 36.82 3.73
CA ARG A 24 -3.66 37.76 4.10
C ARG A 24 -2.26 37.15 4.00
N ALA A 25 -2.13 35.80 3.92
CA ALA A 25 -0.85 35.11 3.82
C ALA A 25 -0.12 35.50 2.52
N ASP A 26 1.20 35.52 2.61
CA ASP A 26 2.08 35.74 1.46
C ASP A 26 1.93 34.61 0.41
N LEU A 27 2.32 34.87 -0.82
CA LEU A 27 2.24 33.94 -1.93
C LEU A 27 2.96 32.61 -1.59
N VAL A 28 4.10 32.70 -0.92
CA VAL A 28 4.90 31.51 -0.49
C VAL A 28 4.10 30.64 0.46
N VAL A 29 3.47 31.21 1.47
CA VAL A 29 2.65 30.49 2.45
C VAL A 29 1.44 29.83 1.78
N LYS A 30 0.78 30.50 0.84
CA LYS A 30 -0.32 29.93 0.06
C LYS A 30 0.13 28.71 -0.74
N LEU A 31 1.30 28.78 -1.37
CA LEU A 31 1.87 27.68 -2.15
C LEU A 31 2.20 26.48 -1.26
N VAL A 32 2.79 26.71 -0.09
CA VAL A 32 3.09 25.65 0.89
C VAL A 32 1.80 24.96 1.36
N ILE A 33 0.76 25.72 1.73
CA ILE A 33 -0.52 25.14 2.15
C ILE A 33 -1.15 24.30 1.04
N LEU A 34 -1.13 24.80 -0.20
CA LEU A 34 -1.67 24.08 -1.35
C LEU A 34 -0.89 22.79 -1.62
N MET A 35 0.43 22.81 -1.49
CA MET A 35 1.29 21.64 -1.65
C MET A 35 0.99 20.59 -0.57
N LEU A 36 0.86 20.98 0.69
CA LEU A 36 0.53 20.07 1.80
C LEU A 36 -0.87 19.50 1.63
N PHE A 37 -1.82 20.27 1.16
CA PHE A 37 -3.18 19.81 0.87
C PHE A 37 -3.19 18.76 -0.26
N ALA A 38 -2.45 19.03 -1.35
CA ALA A 38 -2.29 18.07 -2.45
C ALA A 38 -1.62 16.77 -1.97
N ALA A 39 -0.56 16.86 -1.15
CA ALA A 39 0.09 15.70 -0.55
C ALA A 39 -0.87 14.90 0.35
N SER A 40 -1.74 15.56 1.10
CA SER A 40 -2.78 14.92 1.92
C SER A 40 -3.76 14.11 1.06
N ILE A 41 -4.30 14.70 -0.01
CA ILE A 41 -5.21 14.00 -0.92
C ILE A 41 -4.52 12.79 -1.56
N PHE A 42 -3.28 12.95 -1.99
CA PHE A 42 -2.49 11.88 -2.58
C PHE A 42 -2.26 10.72 -1.60
N SER A 43 -1.93 11.03 -0.34
CA SER A 43 -1.77 10.03 0.73
C SER A 43 -3.07 9.24 0.96
N TRP A 44 -4.23 9.91 1.01
CA TRP A 44 -5.52 9.25 1.14
C TRP A 44 -5.84 8.34 -0.04
N ALA A 45 -5.53 8.78 -1.26
CA ALA A 45 -5.73 7.96 -2.46
C ALA A 45 -4.91 6.65 -2.38
N ILE A 46 -3.64 6.72 -1.96
CA ILE A 46 -2.79 5.53 -1.77
C ILE A 46 -3.37 4.61 -0.70
N ILE A 47 -3.80 5.15 0.45
CA ILE A 47 -4.35 4.36 1.55
C ILE A 47 -5.59 3.59 1.09
N ILE A 48 -6.54 4.26 0.43
CA ILE A 48 -7.78 3.63 -0.05
C ILE A 48 -7.47 2.54 -1.08
N GLN A 49 -6.55 2.80 -2.01
CA GLN A 49 -6.12 1.83 -3.01
C GLN A 49 -5.49 0.58 -2.36
N LYS A 50 -4.63 0.77 -1.38
CA LYS A 50 -3.98 -0.34 -0.65
C LYS A 50 -4.96 -1.16 0.18
N ILE A 51 -5.92 -0.52 0.85
CA ILE A 51 -6.96 -1.23 1.60
C ILE A 51 -7.79 -2.13 0.67
N LYS A 52 -8.17 -1.64 -0.52
CA LYS A 52 -8.90 -2.44 -1.51
C LYS A 52 -8.06 -3.61 -2.02
N LEU A 53 -6.79 -3.35 -2.34
CA LEU A 53 -5.84 -4.37 -2.80
C LEU A 53 -5.66 -5.47 -1.76
N PHE A 54 -5.40 -5.12 -0.49
CA PHE A 54 -5.22 -6.10 0.57
C PHE A 54 -6.48 -6.93 0.86
N LYS A 55 -7.67 -6.32 0.78
CA LYS A 55 -8.92 -7.08 0.90
C LYS A 55 -9.06 -8.12 -0.21
N LYS A 56 -8.80 -7.74 -1.46
CA LYS A 56 -8.84 -8.65 -2.61
C LYS A 56 -7.83 -9.78 -2.49
N ILE A 57 -6.57 -9.45 -2.15
CA ILE A 57 -5.51 -10.45 -1.93
C ILE A 57 -5.90 -11.44 -0.83
N LYS A 58 -6.45 -10.95 0.29
CA LYS A 58 -6.88 -11.80 1.40
C LYS A 58 -7.99 -12.77 0.99
N GLU A 59 -8.97 -12.30 0.23
CA GLU A 59 -10.08 -13.12 -0.28
C GLU A 59 -9.55 -14.21 -1.23
N LEU A 60 -8.73 -13.84 -2.20
CA LEU A 60 -8.12 -14.79 -3.15
C LEU A 60 -7.20 -15.80 -2.44
N SER A 61 -6.41 -15.35 -1.46
CA SER A 61 -5.53 -16.23 -0.69
C SER A 61 -6.33 -17.23 0.16
N ASN A 62 -7.41 -16.82 0.80
CA ASN A 62 -8.26 -17.72 1.56
C ASN A 62 -8.94 -18.76 0.65
N ASN A 63 -9.39 -18.35 -0.53
CA ASN A 63 -9.95 -19.28 -1.51
C ASN A 63 -8.90 -20.26 -2.00
N PHE A 64 -7.70 -19.79 -2.32
CA PHE A 64 -6.59 -20.62 -2.73
C PHE A 64 -6.22 -21.65 -1.64
N ASP A 65 -6.13 -21.22 -0.39
CA ASP A 65 -5.80 -22.09 0.74
C ASP A 65 -6.83 -23.23 0.89
N SER A 66 -8.12 -22.92 0.79
CA SER A 66 -9.18 -23.93 0.83
C SER A 66 -9.10 -24.96 -0.30
N VAL A 67 -8.75 -24.50 -1.51
CA VAL A 67 -8.59 -25.36 -2.69
C VAL A 67 -7.29 -26.20 -2.57
N PHE A 68 -6.22 -25.59 -2.08
CA PHE A 68 -4.94 -26.27 -1.86
C PHE A 68 -5.07 -27.45 -0.89
N TRP A 69 -5.75 -27.27 0.24
CA TRP A 69 -5.98 -28.32 1.23
C TRP A 69 -7.11 -29.30 0.89
N SER A 70 -7.83 -29.10 -0.22
CA SER A 70 -8.89 -30.00 -0.68
C SER A 70 -8.38 -31.30 -1.28
N GLY A 71 -7.05 -31.47 -1.44
CA GLY A 71 -6.43 -32.66 -2.02
C GLY A 71 -6.47 -32.72 -3.56
N LYS A 72 -6.78 -31.61 -4.22
CA LYS A 72 -6.71 -31.49 -5.69
C LYS A 72 -5.26 -31.64 -6.18
N SER A 73 -5.08 -32.11 -7.39
CA SER A 73 -3.76 -32.18 -8.02
C SER A 73 -3.21 -30.79 -8.35
N ILE A 74 -1.88 -30.65 -8.43
CA ILE A 74 -1.21 -29.39 -8.82
C ILE A 74 -1.78 -28.80 -10.12
N LYS A 75 -2.06 -29.67 -11.10
CA LYS A 75 -2.62 -29.24 -12.40
C LYS A 75 -4.04 -28.69 -12.29
N GLU A 76 -4.86 -29.28 -11.43
CA GLU A 76 -6.23 -28.81 -11.18
C GLU A 76 -6.23 -27.48 -10.46
N ILE A 77 -5.36 -27.30 -9.47
CA ILE A 77 -5.18 -26.01 -8.76
C ILE A 77 -4.74 -24.93 -9.76
N GLN A 78 -3.72 -25.19 -10.57
CA GLN A 78 -3.25 -24.24 -11.58
C GLN A 78 -4.36 -23.83 -12.57
N LYS A 79 -5.18 -24.79 -13.00
CA LYS A 79 -6.28 -24.55 -13.91
C LYS A 79 -7.39 -23.71 -13.29
N GLU A 80 -7.71 -23.95 -12.02
CA GLU A 80 -8.78 -23.23 -11.29
C GLU A 80 -8.47 -21.75 -11.10
N PHE A 81 -7.19 -21.41 -10.91
CA PHE A 81 -6.73 -20.04 -10.75
C PHE A 81 -6.09 -19.43 -12.00
N GLN A 82 -6.22 -20.06 -13.16
CA GLN A 82 -5.58 -19.61 -14.40
C GLN A 82 -6.07 -18.24 -14.84
N ASP A 83 -7.38 -17.98 -14.70
CA ASP A 83 -8.04 -16.75 -15.15
C ASP A 83 -8.09 -15.66 -14.06
N GLU A 84 -7.62 -15.99 -12.83
CA GLU A 84 -7.55 -15.02 -11.74
C GLU A 84 -6.31 -14.14 -11.88
N GLU A 85 -6.44 -12.86 -11.46
CA GLU A 85 -5.30 -11.95 -11.37
C GLU A 85 -4.22 -12.54 -10.46
N ASP A 86 -2.96 -12.18 -10.74
CA ASP A 86 -1.85 -12.63 -9.92
C ASP A 86 -1.94 -12.07 -8.50
N PHE A 87 -1.85 -12.94 -7.52
CA PHE A 87 -1.78 -12.62 -6.11
C PHE A 87 -0.62 -13.40 -5.44
N PRO A 88 -0.06 -12.90 -4.32
CA PRO A 88 1.20 -13.38 -3.78
C PRO A 88 1.29 -14.90 -3.58
N VAL A 89 0.26 -15.52 -3.03
CA VAL A 89 0.26 -16.98 -2.76
C VAL A 89 0.28 -17.79 -4.06
N LYS A 90 -0.46 -17.35 -5.09
CA LYS A 90 -0.44 -17.97 -6.43
C LYS A 90 0.94 -17.85 -7.07
N SER A 91 1.55 -16.65 -7.01
CA SER A 91 2.88 -16.42 -7.58
C SER A 91 3.93 -17.33 -6.94
N VAL A 92 3.94 -17.43 -5.61
CA VAL A 92 4.86 -18.33 -4.88
C VAL A 92 4.62 -19.80 -5.24
N PHE A 93 3.35 -20.21 -5.32
CA PHE A 93 2.98 -21.56 -5.70
C PHE A 93 3.44 -21.90 -7.13
N ASP A 94 3.22 -21.01 -8.09
CA ASP A 94 3.60 -21.23 -9.49
C ASP A 94 5.12 -21.32 -9.67
N GLU A 95 5.91 -20.51 -8.95
CA GLU A 95 7.38 -20.62 -8.96
C GLU A 95 7.86 -21.93 -8.31
N ALA A 96 7.23 -22.37 -7.20
CA ALA A 96 7.53 -23.66 -6.60
C ALA A 96 7.22 -24.83 -7.55
N VAL A 97 6.07 -24.81 -8.24
CA VAL A 97 5.69 -25.84 -9.23
C VAL A 97 6.65 -25.84 -10.42
N LYS A 98 7.09 -24.69 -10.88
CA LYS A 98 8.08 -24.57 -11.96
C LYS A 98 9.41 -25.19 -11.56
N GLU A 99 9.86 -24.99 -10.32
CA GLU A 99 11.09 -25.59 -9.80
C GLU A 99 10.98 -27.11 -9.67
N ILE A 100 9.82 -27.62 -9.23
CA ILE A 100 9.55 -29.08 -9.20
C ILE A 100 9.66 -29.67 -10.60
N LYS A 101 8.99 -29.10 -11.60
CA LYS A 101 9.04 -29.57 -12.99
C LYS A 101 10.46 -29.53 -13.56
N LYS A 102 11.23 -28.50 -13.23
CA LYS A 102 12.63 -28.38 -13.63
C LYS A 102 13.49 -29.47 -13.01
N SER A 103 13.33 -29.72 -11.72
CA SER A 103 14.09 -30.74 -10.99
C SER A 103 13.79 -32.15 -11.49
N GLU A 104 12.54 -32.45 -11.87
CA GLU A 104 12.16 -33.72 -12.49
C GLU A 104 12.86 -33.91 -13.84
N SER A 105 12.96 -32.87 -14.66
CA SER A 105 13.63 -32.91 -15.95
C SER A 105 15.14 -33.08 -15.85
N GLU A 106 15.76 -32.52 -14.84
CA GLU A 106 17.22 -32.58 -14.58
C GLU A 106 17.64 -33.82 -13.79
N LYS A 107 16.68 -34.67 -13.36
CA LYS A 107 16.90 -35.82 -12.46
C LYS A 107 17.67 -35.50 -11.17
N SER A 108 17.56 -34.27 -10.70
CA SER A 108 18.28 -33.71 -9.55
C SER A 108 17.39 -33.66 -8.31
N ILE A 109 16.81 -34.80 -7.92
CA ILE A 109 15.81 -34.87 -6.82
C ILE A 109 16.44 -34.63 -5.44
N ALA A 110 17.71 -34.99 -5.26
CA ALA A 110 18.37 -34.92 -3.95
C ALA A 110 18.51 -33.50 -3.40
N SER A 111 18.61 -32.47 -4.26
CA SER A 111 18.74 -31.06 -3.88
C SER A 111 17.42 -30.29 -3.94
N LEU A 112 16.32 -30.95 -4.31
CA LEU A 112 15.01 -30.33 -4.50
C LEU A 112 14.50 -29.57 -3.26
N PRO A 113 14.55 -30.11 -2.02
CA PRO A 113 14.06 -29.41 -0.85
C PRO A 113 14.77 -28.07 -0.62
N SER A 114 16.10 -28.06 -0.67
CA SER A 114 16.89 -26.84 -0.48
C SER A 114 16.64 -25.78 -1.59
N ARG A 115 16.45 -26.24 -2.82
CA ARG A 115 16.13 -25.36 -3.94
C ARG A 115 14.73 -24.78 -3.83
N LEU A 116 13.75 -25.57 -3.40
CA LEU A 116 12.39 -25.11 -3.13
C LEU A 116 12.36 -24.05 -2.02
N ASP A 117 13.07 -24.29 -0.91
CA ASP A 117 13.16 -23.31 0.17
C ASP A 117 13.69 -21.96 -0.35
N THR A 118 14.78 -21.99 -1.12
CA THR A 118 15.36 -20.78 -1.69
C THR A 118 14.42 -20.09 -2.69
N VAL A 119 13.73 -20.84 -3.55
CA VAL A 119 12.78 -20.26 -4.54
C VAL A 119 11.56 -19.68 -3.84
N ILE A 120 11.02 -20.37 -2.85
CA ILE A 120 9.86 -19.89 -2.07
C ILE A 120 10.23 -18.60 -1.32
N GLU A 121 11.37 -18.59 -0.60
CA GLU A 121 11.83 -17.41 0.14
C GLU A 121 12.04 -16.21 -0.79
N SER A 122 12.77 -16.40 -1.90
CA SER A 122 12.97 -15.37 -2.90
C SER A 122 11.66 -14.85 -3.51
N SER A 123 10.69 -15.73 -3.76
CA SER A 123 9.38 -15.35 -4.29
C SER A 123 8.56 -14.55 -3.27
N ILE A 124 8.62 -14.91 -1.99
CA ILE A 124 7.97 -14.16 -0.90
C ILE A 124 8.56 -12.76 -0.79
N ASP A 125 9.89 -12.63 -0.87
CA ASP A 125 10.57 -11.34 -0.81
C ASP A 125 10.14 -10.43 -1.96
N LEU A 126 10.10 -10.95 -3.20
CA LEU A 126 9.65 -10.22 -4.37
C LEU A 126 8.20 -9.75 -4.26
N GLU A 127 7.29 -10.60 -3.79
CA GLU A 127 5.88 -10.24 -3.60
C GLU A 127 5.72 -9.21 -2.46
N THR A 128 6.50 -9.33 -1.39
CA THR A 128 6.51 -8.36 -0.29
C THR A 128 7.03 -7.00 -0.76
N GLU A 129 8.07 -6.97 -1.59
CA GLU A 129 8.60 -5.74 -2.19
C GLU A 129 7.56 -5.06 -3.07
N LYS A 130 6.87 -5.81 -3.95
CA LYS A 130 5.76 -5.28 -4.78
C LYS A 130 4.66 -4.64 -3.94
N LEU A 131 4.24 -5.31 -2.87
CA LEU A 131 3.20 -4.81 -1.97
C LEU A 131 3.65 -3.56 -1.21
N SER A 132 4.93 -3.49 -0.86
CA SER A 132 5.51 -2.40 -0.06
C SER A 132 5.90 -1.18 -0.89
N SER A 133 5.93 -1.28 -2.20
CA SER A 133 6.51 -0.27 -3.10
C SER A 133 5.99 1.15 -2.90
N MET A 134 4.70 1.33 -2.59
CA MET A 134 4.11 2.66 -2.39
C MET A 134 4.20 3.19 -0.95
N PHE A 135 4.56 2.35 0.03
CA PHE A 135 4.70 2.81 1.42
C PHE A 135 5.89 3.75 1.60
N ASN A 136 6.92 3.62 0.77
CA ASN A 136 8.08 4.51 0.78
C ASN A 136 7.69 5.97 0.47
N TYR A 137 6.71 6.20 -0.42
CA TYR A 137 6.19 7.54 -0.69
C TYR A 137 5.46 8.13 0.52
N LEU A 138 4.66 7.33 1.23
CA LEU A 138 3.97 7.77 2.45
C LEU A 138 4.97 8.11 3.55
N ALA A 139 6.02 7.31 3.73
CA ALA A 139 7.09 7.57 4.69
C ALA A 139 7.82 8.88 4.36
N THR A 140 8.13 9.11 3.08
CA THR A 140 8.78 10.35 2.64
C THR A 140 7.89 11.57 2.89
N ILE A 141 6.61 11.54 2.53
CA ILE A 141 5.67 12.62 2.79
C ILE A 141 5.56 12.89 4.29
N GLY A 142 5.43 11.83 5.11
CA GLY A 142 5.32 11.96 6.56
C GLY A 142 6.55 12.57 7.22
N SER A 143 7.75 12.24 6.73
CA SER A 143 9.00 12.78 7.29
C SER A 143 9.32 14.19 6.81
N THR A 144 8.92 14.56 5.59
CA THR A 144 9.24 15.87 5.00
C THR A 144 8.19 16.95 5.27
N ALA A 145 6.92 16.57 5.47
CA ALA A 145 5.82 17.52 5.69
C ALA A 145 6.07 18.54 6.82
N PRO A 146 6.60 18.15 8.02
CA PRO A 146 6.89 19.11 9.09
C PRO A 146 7.92 20.16 8.68
N PHE A 147 8.95 19.76 7.91
CA PHE A 147 9.98 20.68 7.44
C PHE A 147 9.46 21.65 6.39
N ILE A 148 8.60 21.17 5.47
CA ILE A 148 7.95 22.04 4.47
C ILE A 148 7.01 23.03 5.16
N GLY A 149 6.32 22.61 6.21
CA GLY A 149 5.41 23.50 6.97
C GLY A 149 6.12 24.55 7.83
N LEU A 150 7.43 24.41 8.05
CA LEU A 150 8.22 25.35 8.84
C LEU A 150 8.75 26.54 8.00
N PHE A 151 8.77 26.40 6.69
CA PHE A 151 9.10 27.47 5.72
C PHE A 151 7.87 28.29 5.37
#